data_9307d2d52b36130ca608836b80d4b2e2
#
_entry.id   9307d2d52b36130ca608836b80d4b2e2
#
_cell.length_a   1.000
_cell.length_b   1.000
_cell.length_c   1.000
_cell.angle_alpha   90.00
_cell.angle_beta   90.00
_cell.angle_gamma   90.00
#
_symmetry.space_group_name_H-M   'P 1'
#
loop_
_entity.id
_entity.type
_entity.pdbx_description
1 polymer ?
#
loop_
_entity_poly.entity_id
_entity_poly.type
_entity_poly.pdbx_seq_one_letter_code
_entity_poly.pdbx_strand_id
1 'polypeptide(L)'
;MHGAQPVKPNALRQKSLIRAALALVVIACGLSLRWYGFPLGLPAFVVKYGGSLLWATMVFLLVGVLLPRLSPMQIAIIAAAIAIVVEFSRLIHAPWLDAFRLTTAGALLLGRIFSLWNLVAYLIGIVAGVWLDGRVASFAQDRILPRHSKLNSQQAGSTRE
;
A
#
# COMPACT_ATOMS: atom_id res chain seq x y z
N MET A 1 -24.05 1.81 24.27
CA MET A 1 -22.58 1.93 24.27
C MET A 1 -22.02 0.58 23.82
N HIS A 2 -21.69 0.44 22.51
CA HIS A 2 -21.07 -0.79 22.01
C HIS A 2 -19.57 -0.70 22.33
N GLY A 3 -19.12 -1.48 23.32
CA GLY A 3 -17.72 -1.59 23.69
C GLY A 3 -16.93 -2.19 22.53
N ALA A 4 -16.01 -1.41 21.95
CA ALA A 4 -15.07 -1.87 20.95
C ALA A 4 -14.22 -2.99 21.58
N GLN A 5 -14.37 -4.23 21.10
CA GLN A 5 -13.56 -5.37 21.53
C GLN A 5 -12.07 -5.08 21.22
N PRO A 6 -11.16 -5.29 22.17
CA PRO A 6 -9.73 -5.07 21.91
C PRO A 6 -9.23 -6.02 20.83
N VAL A 7 -8.67 -5.44 19.76
CA VAL A 7 -8.10 -6.21 18.64
C VAL A 7 -6.96 -7.08 19.16
N LYS A 8 -7.06 -8.40 18.98
CA LYS A 8 -6.07 -9.37 19.43
C LYS A 8 -4.69 -9.05 18.84
N PRO A 9 -3.60 -9.01 19.65
CA PRO A 9 -2.25 -8.63 19.18
C PRO A 9 -1.75 -9.45 18.00
N ASN A 10 -2.14 -10.70 17.91
CA ASN A 10 -1.76 -11.61 16.81
C ASN A 10 -2.39 -11.18 15.47
N ALA A 11 -3.60 -10.63 15.46
CA ALA A 11 -4.27 -10.15 14.25
C ALA A 11 -3.58 -8.91 13.67
N LEU A 12 -3.12 -7.98 14.51
CA LEU A 12 -2.36 -6.80 14.08
C LEU A 12 -1.01 -7.20 13.48
N ARG A 13 -0.29 -8.12 14.13
CA ARG A 13 0.99 -8.64 13.63
C ARG A 13 0.83 -9.33 12.28
N GLN A 14 -0.18 -10.18 12.13
CA GLN A 14 -0.46 -10.86 10.87
C GLN A 14 -0.77 -9.86 9.75
N LYS A 15 -1.61 -8.84 10.03
CA LYS A 15 -1.94 -7.77 9.07
C LYS A 15 -0.68 -7.01 8.63
N SER A 16 0.22 -6.66 9.58
CA SER A 16 1.47 -5.99 9.25
C SER A 16 2.39 -6.86 8.40
N LEU A 17 2.50 -8.16 8.67
CA LEU A 17 3.31 -9.09 7.87
C LEU A 17 2.80 -9.19 6.43
N ILE A 18 1.49 -9.28 6.23
CA ILE A 18 0.90 -9.34 4.88
C ILE A 18 1.13 -8.01 4.14
N ARG A 19 0.94 -6.87 4.80
CA ARG A 19 1.24 -5.54 4.23
C ARG A 19 2.72 -5.42 3.84
N ALA A 20 3.64 -5.92 4.68
CA ALA A 20 5.07 -5.92 4.39
C ALA A 20 5.40 -6.80 3.18
N ALA A 21 4.83 -8.00 3.08
CA ALA A 21 4.99 -8.88 1.93
C ALA A 21 4.47 -8.23 0.64
N LEU A 22 3.28 -7.61 0.68
CA LEU A 22 2.73 -6.85 -0.45
C LEU A 22 3.61 -5.66 -0.82
N ALA A 23 4.16 -4.92 0.16
CA ALA A 23 5.09 -3.82 -0.11
C ALA A 23 6.33 -4.32 -0.85
N LEU A 24 6.91 -5.46 -0.46
CA LEU A 24 8.05 -6.07 -1.16
C LEU A 24 7.70 -6.45 -2.61
N VAL A 25 6.52 -7.03 -2.85
CA VAL A 25 6.06 -7.34 -4.21
C VAL A 25 5.92 -6.06 -5.03
N VAL A 26 5.29 -5.01 -4.49
CA VAL A 26 5.12 -3.73 -5.17
C VAL A 26 6.48 -3.07 -5.47
N ILE A 27 7.44 -3.14 -4.55
CA ILE A 27 8.82 -2.66 -4.77
C ILE A 27 9.46 -3.43 -5.92
N ALA A 28 9.39 -4.76 -5.91
CA ALA A 28 9.95 -5.60 -6.97
C ALA A 28 9.32 -5.25 -8.33
N CYS A 29 7.99 -5.09 -8.41
CA CYS A 29 7.29 -4.66 -9.61
C CYS A 29 7.76 -3.28 -10.09
N GLY A 30 7.90 -2.32 -9.17
CA GLY A 30 8.37 -0.96 -9.49
C GLY A 30 9.80 -0.92 -10.03
N LEU A 31 10.70 -1.69 -9.41
CA LEU A 31 12.09 -1.82 -9.88
C LEU A 31 12.15 -2.54 -11.23
N SER A 32 11.39 -3.61 -11.42
CA SER A 32 11.30 -4.33 -12.69
C SER A 32 10.77 -3.42 -13.80
N LEU A 33 9.72 -2.65 -13.54
CA LEU A 33 9.19 -1.68 -14.50
C LEU A 33 10.24 -0.63 -14.90
N ARG A 34 11.04 -0.16 -13.93
CA ARG A 34 12.08 0.84 -14.19
C ARG A 34 13.26 0.30 -14.98
N TRP A 35 13.72 -0.93 -14.68
CA TRP A 35 14.90 -1.52 -15.32
C TRP A 35 14.60 -2.16 -16.66
N TYR A 36 13.45 -2.83 -16.77
CA TYR A 36 13.09 -3.59 -17.96
C TYR A 36 12.06 -2.89 -18.85
N GLY A 37 11.36 -1.87 -18.33
CA GLY A 37 10.27 -1.22 -19.09
C GLY A 37 10.74 -0.61 -20.42
N PHE A 38 11.83 0.16 -20.41
CA PHE A 38 12.37 0.73 -21.64
C PHE A 38 12.97 -0.31 -22.60
N PRO A 39 13.79 -1.28 -22.13
CA PRO A 39 14.28 -2.38 -22.99
C PRO A 39 13.17 -3.21 -23.62
N LEU A 40 12.03 -3.37 -22.94
CA LEU A 40 10.83 -4.07 -23.45
C LEU A 40 9.96 -3.20 -24.38
N GLY A 41 10.37 -1.98 -24.69
CA GLY A 41 9.64 -1.09 -25.58
C GLY A 41 8.42 -0.41 -24.98
N LEU A 42 8.29 -0.40 -23.63
CA LEU A 42 7.17 0.28 -23.00
C LEU A 42 7.27 1.81 -23.20
N PRO A 43 6.15 2.48 -23.48
CA PRO A 43 6.13 3.93 -23.60
C PRO A 43 6.63 4.63 -22.32
N ALA A 44 7.35 5.73 -22.47
CA ALA A 44 7.94 6.48 -21.36
C ALA A 44 6.92 6.89 -20.29
N PHE A 45 5.68 7.22 -20.72
CA PHE A 45 4.61 7.58 -19.79
C PHE A 45 4.19 6.40 -18.90
N VAL A 46 4.17 5.16 -19.43
CA VAL A 46 3.84 3.94 -18.65
C VAL A 46 4.91 3.70 -17.61
N VAL A 47 6.18 3.76 -17.99
CA VAL A 47 7.30 3.56 -17.04
C VAL A 47 7.30 4.66 -15.98
N LYS A 48 7.09 5.93 -16.35
CA LYS A 48 7.09 7.08 -15.45
C LYS A 48 5.92 7.03 -14.47
N TYR A 49 4.70 7.00 -14.97
CA TYR A 49 3.50 7.12 -14.13
C TYR A 49 3.12 5.81 -13.46
N GLY A 50 3.40 4.66 -14.10
CA GLY A 50 3.31 3.34 -13.47
C GLY A 50 4.26 3.22 -12.28
N GLY A 51 5.50 3.72 -12.43
CA GLY A 51 6.44 3.82 -11.31
C GLY A 51 5.93 4.70 -10.17
N SER A 52 5.33 5.85 -10.49
CA SER A 52 4.74 6.76 -9.49
C SER A 52 3.55 6.13 -8.76
N LEU A 53 2.68 5.41 -9.48
CA LEU A 53 1.55 4.66 -8.93
C LEU A 53 2.05 3.59 -7.94
N LEU A 54 2.99 2.75 -8.37
CA LEU A 54 3.56 1.70 -7.53
C LEU A 54 4.27 2.28 -6.30
N TRP A 55 4.97 3.41 -6.47
CA TRP A 55 5.61 4.12 -5.36
C TRP A 55 4.57 4.55 -4.30
N ALA A 56 3.46 5.15 -4.70
CA ALA A 56 2.41 5.58 -3.77
C ALA A 56 1.71 4.39 -3.09
N THR A 57 1.47 3.28 -3.82
CA THR A 57 0.96 2.04 -3.24
C THR A 57 1.92 1.47 -2.19
N MET A 58 3.23 1.48 -2.48
CA MET A 58 4.27 1.10 -1.52
C MET A 58 4.23 1.98 -0.27
N VAL A 59 4.18 3.31 -0.42
CA VAL A 59 4.10 4.25 0.71
C VAL A 59 2.89 3.96 1.58
N PHE A 60 1.70 3.75 0.98
CA PHE A 60 0.50 3.37 1.72
C PHE A 60 0.71 2.09 2.53
N LEU A 61 1.25 1.03 1.92
CA LEU A 61 1.49 -0.24 2.60
C LEU A 61 2.51 -0.10 3.73
N LEU A 62 3.62 0.65 3.53
CA LEU A 62 4.64 0.88 4.54
C LEU A 62 4.10 1.70 5.73
N VAL A 63 3.32 2.75 5.47
CA VAL A 63 2.63 3.49 6.54
C VAL A 63 1.71 2.56 7.33
N GLY A 64 1.00 1.66 6.64
CA GLY A 64 0.14 0.66 7.26
C GLY A 64 0.90 -0.42 8.07
N VAL A 65 2.16 -0.70 7.72
CA VAL A 65 3.06 -1.57 8.51
C VAL A 65 3.52 -0.86 9.78
N LEU A 66 3.94 0.41 9.65
CA LEU A 66 4.45 1.22 10.76
C LEU A 66 3.34 1.60 11.75
N LEU A 67 2.12 1.85 11.24
CA LEU A 67 0.97 2.32 12.03
C LEU A 67 -0.21 1.34 11.89
N PRO A 68 -0.09 0.09 12.38
CA PRO A 68 -1.07 -0.97 12.13
C PRO A 68 -2.45 -0.75 12.79
N ARG A 69 -2.51 0.18 13.77
CA ARG A 69 -3.74 0.53 14.49
C ARG A 69 -4.61 1.54 13.76
N LEU A 70 -4.06 2.24 12.77
CA LEU A 70 -4.80 3.22 12.00
C LEU A 70 -5.79 2.56 11.02
N SER A 71 -6.89 3.26 10.77
CA SER A 71 -7.84 2.87 9.73
C SER A 71 -7.23 3.04 8.34
N PRO A 72 -7.70 2.31 7.31
CA PRO A 72 -7.20 2.47 5.94
C PRO A 72 -7.32 3.90 5.42
N MET A 73 -8.35 4.65 5.83
CA MET A 73 -8.52 6.05 5.45
C MET A 73 -7.45 6.95 6.08
N GLN A 74 -7.13 6.76 7.37
CA GLN A 74 -6.05 7.51 8.03
C GLN A 74 -4.70 7.23 7.39
N ILE A 75 -4.42 5.97 7.05
CA ILE A 75 -3.21 5.57 6.32
C ILE A 75 -3.18 6.26 4.95
N ALA A 76 -4.30 6.30 4.22
CA ALA A 76 -4.41 6.94 2.92
C ALA A 76 -4.14 8.45 3.00
N ILE A 77 -4.66 9.14 4.02
CA ILE A 77 -4.41 10.57 4.24
C ILE A 77 -2.92 10.82 4.51
N ILE A 78 -2.28 10.01 5.35
CA ILE A 78 -0.85 10.14 5.64
C ILE A 78 -0.02 9.86 4.38
N ALA A 79 -0.35 8.81 3.63
CA ALA A 79 0.34 8.48 2.38
C ALA A 79 0.18 9.59 1.34
N ALA A 80 -1.01 10.20 1.23
CA ALA A 80 -1.26 11.35 0.35
C ALA A 80 -0.45 12.58 0.78
N ALA A 81 -0.39 12.88 2.08
CA ALA A 81 0.42 13.97 2.61
C ALA A 81 1.91 13.78 2.28
N ILE A 82 2.44 12.55 2.47
CA ILE A 82 3.83 12.21 2.11
C ILE A 82 4.05 12.41 0.61
N ALA A 83 3.14 11.91 -0.24
CA ALA A 83 3.25 12.04 -1.69
C ALA A 83 3.24 13.51 -2.15
N ILE A 84 2.38 14.34 -1.56
CA ILE A 84 2.32 15.78 -1.82
C ILE A 84 3.64 16.45 -1.41
N VAL A 85 4.14 16.20 -0.20
CA VAL A 85 5.40 16.76 0.29
C VAL A 85 6.56 16.37 -0.62
N VAL A 86 6.65 15.10 -1.02
CA VAL A 86 7.68 14.61 -1.94
C VAL A 86 7.57 15.29 -3.29
N GLU A 87 6.36 15.44 -3.85
CA GLU A 87 6.18 16.10 -5.15
C GLU A 87 6.57 17.58 -5.09
N PHE A 88 6.11 18.32 -4.07
CA PHE A 88 6.47 19.73 -3.91
C PHE A 88 7.95 19.92 -3.55
N SER A 89 8.57 18.96 -2.88
CA SER A 89 10.01 19.02 -2.60
C SER A 89 10.85 19.17 -3.88
N ARG A 90 10.34 18.69 -5.02
CA ARG A 90 11.02 18.78 -6.33
C ARG A 90 11.13 20.21 -6.86
N LEU A 91 10.36 21.15 -6.32
CA LEU A 91 10.47 22.58 -6.64
C LEU A 91 11.59 23.26 -5.84
N ILE A 92 12.10 22.60 -4.80
CA ILE A 92 13.19 23.12 -3.97
C ILE A 92 14.52 22.69 -4.58
N HIS A 93 15.34 23.64 -5.01
CA HIS A 93 16.68 23.41 -5.52
C HIS A 93 17.69 23.82 -4.45
N ALA A 94 18.27 22.83 -3.77
CA ALA A 94 19.36 23.00 -2.84
C ALA A 94 20.50 22.06 -3.25
N PRO A 95 21.79 22.49 -3.20
CA PRO A 95 22.90 21.69 -3.72
C PRO A 95 22.99 20.27 -3.14
N TRP A 96 22.77 20.13 -1.84
CA TRP A 96 22.76 18.83 -1.16
C TRP A 96 21.59 17.94 -1.58
N LEU A 97 20.41 18.53 -1.78
CA LEU A 97 19.18 17.83 -2.16
C LEU A 97 19.25 17.37 -3.63
N ASP A 98 19.77 18.23 -4.50
CA ASP A 98 19.97 17.90 -5.91
C ASP A 98 21.06 16.85 -6.08
N ALA A 99 22.15 16.92 -5.30
CA ALA A 99 23.17 15.87 -5.26
C ALA A 99 22.58 14.52 -4.81
N PHE A 100 21.75 14.51 -3.77
CA PHE A 100 21.04 13.29 -3.34
C PHE A 100 20.13 12.74 -4.44
N ARG A 101 19.36 13.59 -5.13
CA ARG A 101 18.46 13.18 -6.24
C ARG A 101 19.21 12.59 -7.44
N LEU A 102 20.51 12.90 -7.59
CA LEU A 102 21.34 12.30 -8.63
C LEU A 102 21.73 10.86 -8.31
N THR A 103 21.66 10.44 -7.05
CA THR A 103 21.87 9.03 -6.67
C THR A 103 20.68 8.16 -7.11
N THR A 104 20.91 6.85 -7.25
CA THR A 104 19.84 5.89 -7.57
C THR A 104 18.74 5.90 -6.50
N ALA A 105 19.11 5.92 -5.22
CA ALA A 105 18.18 5.98 -4.10
C ALA A 105 17.34 7.27 -4.12
N GLY A 106 17.98 8.43 -4.27
CA GLY A 106 17.32 9.72 -4.34
C GLY A 106 16.36 9.84 -5.53
N ALA A 107 16.76 9.33 -6.71
CA ALA A 107 15.93 9.30 -7.88
C ALA A 107 14.71 8.39 -7.73
N LEU A 108 14.83 7.28 -7.00
CA LEU A 108 13.72 6.35 -6.72
C LEU A 108 12.76 6.90 -5.66
N LEU A 109 13.29 7.52 -4.60
CA LEU A 109 12.50 8.00 -3.46
C LEU A 109 11.85 9.36 -3.73
N LEU A 110 12.64 10.33 -4.19
CA LEU A 110 12.19 11.72 -4.35
C LEU A 110 11.86 12.08 -5.81
N GLY A 111 12.46 11.38 -6.78
CA GLY A 111 12.35 11.75 -8.19
C GLY A 111 13.11 13.04 -8.51
N ARG A 112 13.05 13.47 -9.78
CA ARG A 112 13.82 14.62 -10.29
C ARG A 112 12.96 15.77 -10.82
N ILE A 113 11.79 15.47 -11.36
CA ILE A 113 10.96 16.42 -12.11
C ILE A 113 9.58 16.49 -11.49
N PHE A 114 9.16 17.70 -11.13
CA PHE A 114 7.80 17.98 -10.69
C PHE A 114 6.80 17.71 -11.83
N SER A 115 5.67 17.10 -11.51
CA SER A 115 4.59 16.87 -12.48
C SER A 115 3.25 16.70 -11.78
N LEU A 116 2.26 17.51 -12.12
CA LEU A 116 0.89 17.37 -11.61
C LEU A 116 0.29 16.00 -11.94
N TRP A 117 0.68 15.39 -13.04
CA TRP A 117 0.26 14.03 -13.39
C TRP A 117 0.78 12.96 -12.41
N ASN A 118 1.89 13.23 -11.72
CA ASN A 118 2.34 12.35 -10.64
C ASN A 118 1.35 12.34 -9.48
N LEU A 119 0.72 13.48 -9.16
CA LEU A 119 -0.31 13.53 -8.11
C LEU A 119 -1.52 12.63 -8.46
N VAL A 120 -1.92 12.63 -9.73
CA VAL A 120 -2.99 11.73 -10.22
C VAL A 120 -2.55 10.26 -10.08
N ALA A 121 -1.33 9.93 -10.51
CA ALA A 121 -0.78 8.58 -10.37
C ALA A 121 -0.68 8.15 -8.89
N TYR A 122 -0.30 9.07 -7.99
CA TYR A 122 -0.26 8.80 -6.55
C TYR A 122 -1.64 8.52 -5.98
N LEU A 123 -2.66 9.30 -6.35
CA LEU A 123 -4.03 9.05 -5.92
C LEU A 123 -4.49 7.66 -6.34
N ILE A 124 -4.29 7.28 -7.60
CA ILE A 124 -4.64 5.95 -8.10
C ILE A 124 -3.87 4.87 -7.33
N GLY A 125 -2.58 5.08 -7.06
CA GLY A 125 -1.76 4.16 -6.28
C GLY A 125 -2.24 3.99 -4.83
N ILE A 126 -2.66 5.08 -4.17
CA ILE A 126 -3.22 5.04 -2.81
C ILE A 126 -4.56 4.29 -2.81
N VAL A 127 -5.45 4.55 -3.80
CA VAL A 127 -6.72 3.83 -3.94
C VAL A 127 -6.46 2.33 -4.15
N ALA A 128 -5.50 1.96 -4.98
CA ALA A 128 -5.08 0.58 -5.15
C ALA A 128 -4.58 -0.03 -3.82
N GLY A 129 -3.81 0.72 -3.03
CA GLY A 129 -3.36 0.32 -1.69
C GLY A 129 -4.52 0.08 -0.73
N VAL A 130 -5.51 0.96 -0.69
CA VAL A 130 -6.73 0.80 0.12
C VAL A 130 -7.49 -0.46 -0.31
N TRP A 131 -7.64 -0.67 -1.61
CA TRP A 131 -8.32 -1.86 -2.15
C TRP A 131 -7.59 -3.15 -1.78
N LEU A 132 -6.26 -3.19 -1.91
CA LEU A 132 -5.44 -4.33 -1.48
C LEU A 132 -5.59 -4.59 0.02
N ASP A 133 -5.56 -3.55 0.86
CA ASP A 133 -5.73 -3.69 2.31
C ASP A 133 -7.11 -4.25 2.68
N GLY A 134 -8.16 -3.86 1.97
CA GLY A 134 -9.51 -4.42 2.14
C GLY A 134 -9.55 -5.92 1.81
N ARG A 135 -8.88 -6.36 0.73
CA ARG A 135 -8.78 -7.78 0.38
C ARG A 135 -8.03 -8.57 1.45
N VAL A 136 -6.93 -8.02 1.97
CA VAL A 136 -6.18 -8.64 3.07
C VAL A 136 -7.04 -8.82 4.32
N ALA A 137 -7.84 -7.82 4.67
CA ALA A 137 -8.74 -7.90 5.82
C ALA A 137 -9.79 -9.02 5.65
N SER A 138 -10.38 -9.17 4.47
CA SER A 138 -11.34 -10.22 4.16
C SER A 138 -10.71 -11.62 4.27
N PHE A 139 -9.53 -11.84 3.67
CA PHE A 139 -8.83 -13.13 3.77
C PHE A 139 -8.42 -13.50 5.19
N ALA A 140 -8.04 -12.51 6.02
CA ALA A 140 -7.70 -12.74 7.42
C ALA A 140 -8.95 -13.13 8.23
N GLN A 141 -10.10 -12.56 7.92
CA GLN A 141 -11.36 -12.83 8.61
C GLN A 141 -11.90 -14.22 8.29
N ASP A 142 -11.82 -14.65 7.04
CA ASP A 142 -12.26 -15.98 6.60
C ASP A 142 -11.44 -17.12 7.23
N ARG A 143 -10.18 -16.88 7.58
CA ARG A 143 -9.33 -17.86 8.27
C ARG A 143 -9.58 -17.93 9.78
N ILE A 144 -10.13 -16.89 10.38
CA ILE A 144 -10.36 -16.79 11.85
C ILE A 144 -11.74 -17.35 12.23
N LEU A 145 -12.71 -17.39 11.29
CA LEU A 145 -14.00 -18.02 11.50
C LEU A 145 -13.92 -19.51 11.11
N PRO A 146 -13.60 -20.44 12.05
CA PRO A 146 -13.69 -21.84 11.73
C PRO A 146 -15.17 -22.19 11.53
N ARG A 147 -15.40 -23.17 10.67
CA ARG A 147 -16.70 -23.78 10.26
C ARG A 147 -17.66 -24.18 11.41
N HIS A 148 -17.53 -23.65 12.59
CA HIS A 148 -18.38 -23.99 13.73
C HIS A 148 -19.85 -23.57 13.57
N SER A 149 -20.18 -22.61 12.70
CA SER A 149 -21.58 -22.23 12.47
C SER A 149 -22.36 -23.29 11.66
N LYS A 150 -21.68 -24.06 10.81
CA LYS A 150 -22.34 -25.12 10.00
C LYS A 150 -22.66 -26.39 10.79
N LEU A 151 -21.90 -26.67 11.85
CA LEU A 151 -22.15 -27.85 12.71
C LEU A 151 -23.34 -27.62 13.64
N ASN A 152 -23.50 -26.41 14.18
CA ASN A 152 -24.63 -26.09 15.05
C ASN A 152 -25.99 -26.06 14.33
N SER A 153 -26.01 -25.66 13.06
CA SER A 153 -27.24 -25.71 12.26
C SER A 153 -27.66 -27.14 11.88
N GLN A 154 -26.72 -28.05 11.73
CA GLN A 154 -27.03 -29.47 11.50
C GLN A 154 -27.49 -30.19 12.76
N GLN A 155 -26.93 -29.85 13.94
CA GLN A 155 -27.40 -30.44 15.19
C GLN A 155 -28.76 -29.92 15.63
N ALA A 156 -29.09 -28.64 15.34
CA ALA A 156 -30.42 -28.08 15.64
C ALA A 156 -31.54 -28.64 14.74
N GLY A 157 -31.19 -29.18 13.56
CA GLY A 157 -32.15 -29.83 12.66
C GLY A 157 -32.45 -31.30 13.02
N SER A 158 -31.53 -31.98 13.69
CA SER A 158 -31.65 -33.41 14.05
C SER A 158 -32.46 -33.68 15.36
N THR A 159 -32.79 -32.67 16.11
CA THR A 159 -33.52 -32.80 17.39
C THR A 159 -35.03 -32.50 17.25
N ARG A 160 -35.57 -32.39 16.03
CA ARG A 160 -36.99 -32.10 15.74
C ARG A 160 -37.72 -33.19 14.98
N GLU A 161 -37.17 -34.43 14.94
CA GLU A 161 -37.89 -35.62 14.43
C GLU A 161 -38.20 -36.57 15.63
#